data_fd65f129279423540d198e252cd90aae
#
_entry.id   fd65f129279423540d198e252cd90aae
#
_cell.length_a   1.000
_cell.length_b   1.000
_cell.length_c   1.000
_cell.angle_alpha   90.00
_cell.angle_beta   90.00
_cell.angle_gamma   90.00
#
_symmetry.space_group_name_H-M   'P 1'
#
loop_
_entity.id
_entity.type
_entity.pdbx_description
1 polymer ?
#
loop_
_entity_poly.entity_id
_entity_poly.type
_entity_poly.pdbx_seq_one_letter_code
_entity_poly.pdbx_strand_id
1 'polypeptide(L)'
;MSNTAHVQNNRIMYIDLLRILSIVAVIVLHITASLLTRTNDFSTTSWWVSNVFNSICRFAVPVFFMISGAMILRIEVKSYKGFYKKRILPLIIPLLTWSLIYGYYKEYYILKSQMSAYEFILDFGKKLVTDGNYVHLWFLYAIIAIYMTVPLIGNLVRSCSEKDLRYFLILWFIVSILYRLVSDIFLRLTDQHLYVPSMNIPFFMGNLGYFVLGYYLFNVELRPVIKHTLFNLGILSFFLTPILTYVVSSYGGVLDEMFYGNYSITSFLMAIGVFLFFKEKDTMISRKTNYKVKKVIGSVSTASFSIYLIHLLVDTMVSRDVAIDATFLETTLSLLFNIVAIFSISYIVVKVFNLNRWVTHILFGGRG
;
A
#
# COMPACT_ATOMS: atom_id res chain seq x y z
N MET A 1 22.16 -31.82 28.49
CA MET A 1 20.88 -31.13 28.60
C MET A 1 21.04 -29.76 27.93
N SER A 2 20.70 -29.65 26.66
CA SER A 2 20.89 -28.45 25.85
C SER A 2 19.71 -27.52 26.06
N ASN A 3 20.00 -26.39 26.68
CA ASN A 3 19.08 -25.27 26.85
C ASN A 3 18.87 -24.58 25.49
N THR A 4 17.90 -25.08 24.68
CA THR A 4 17.37 -24.35 23.54
C THR A 4 16.49 -23.23 24.10
N ALA A 5 17.09 -22.11 24.44
CA ALA A 5 16.37 -20.88 24.70
C ALA A 5 15.55 -20.55 23.44
N HIS A 6 14.25 -20.78 23.52
CA HIS A 6 13.29 -20.27 22.56
C HIS A 6 13.45 -18.74 22.46
N VAL A 7 14.10 -18.28 21.43
CA VAL A 7 13.97 -16.89 20.99
C VAL A 7 12.51 -16.74 20.60
N GLN A 8 11.67 -16.36 21.56
CA GLN A 8 10.32 -15.87 21.30
C GLN A 8 10.50 -14.65 20.39
N ASN A 9 10.29 -14.88 19.11
CA ASN A 9 10.18 -13.82 18.13
C ASN A 9 8.96 -13.00 18.56
N ASN A 10 9.17 -11.86 19.25
CA ASN A 10 8.13 -11.00 19.78
C ASN A 10 7.38 -10.35 18.61
N ARG A 11 6.53 -11.14 17.94
CA ARG A 11 5.63 -10.66 16.89
C ARG A 11 4.62 -9.71 17.52
N ILE A 12 4.45 -8.56 16.90
CA ILE A 12 3.49 -7.54 17.32
C ILE A 12 2.21 -7.82 16.53
N MET A 13 1.18 -8.29 17.23
CA MET A 13 -0.04 -8.82 16.62
C MET A 13 -0.74 -7.79 15.74
N TYR A 14 -0.88 -6.56 16.20
CA TYR A 14 -1.57 -5.55 15.41
C TYR A 14 -0.83 -5.18 14.11
N ILE A 15 0.51 -5.25 14.10
CA ILE A 15 1.31 -5.04 12.88
C ILE A 15 1.05 -6.16 11.87
N ASP A 16 0.96 -7.41 12.34
CA ASP A 16 0.64 -8.54 11.47
C ASP A 16 -0.77 -8.41 10.87
N LEU A 17 -1.75 -8.00 11.68
CA LEU A 17 -3.13 -7.76 11.21
C LEU A 17 -3.21 -6.59 10.22
N LEU A 18 -2.50 -5.50 10.48
CA LEU A 18 -2.43 -4.37 9.55
C LEU A 18 -1.85 -4.77 8.19
N ARG A 19 -0.82 -5.63 8.17
CA ARG A 19 -0.26 -6.14 6.90
C ARG A 19 -1.29 -6.97 6.12
N ILE A 20 -2.01 -7.87 6.82
CA ILE A 20 -3.03 -8.70 6.19
C ILE A 20 -4.17 -7.84 5.65
N LEU A 21 -4.67 -6.92 6.47
CA LEU A 21 -5.73 -6.01 6.06
C LEU A 21 -5.32 -5.17 4.84
N SER A 22 -4.09 -4.64 4.87
CA SER A 22 -3.59 -3.80 3.78
C SER A 22 -3.38 -4.59 2.48
N ILE A 23 -2.91 -5.84 2.53
CA ILE A 23 -2.78 -6.62 1.28
C ILE A 23 -4.14 -7.02 0.71
N VAL A 24 -5.12 -7.37 1.55
CA VAL A 24 -6.49 -7.60 1.08
C VAL A 24 -7.07 -6.32 0.46
N ALA A 25 -6.88 -5.18 1.12
CA ALA A 25 -7.33 -3.89 0.60
C ALA A 25 -6.67 -3.52 -0.74
N VAL A 26 -5.38 -3.82 -0.94
CA VAL A 26 -4.70 -3.62 -2.24
C VAL A 26 -5.33 -4.49 -3.34
N ILE A 27 -5.67 -5.74 -3.05
CA ILE A 27 -6.37 -6.61 -4.01
C ILE A 27 -7.72 -5.99 -4.39
N VAL A 28 -8.49 -5.51 -3.40
CA VAL A 28 -9.77 -4.82 -3.64
C VAL A 28 -9.58 -3.60 -4.54
N LEU A 29 -8.57 -2.75 -4.25
CA LEU A 29 -8.27 -1.56 -5.05
C LEU A 29 -8.07 -1.90 -6.54
N HIS A 30 -7.31 -2.96 -6.84
CA HIS A 30 -7.03 -3.32 -8.23
C HIS A 30 -8.23 -3.93 -8.96
N ILE A 31 -8.98 -4.80 -8.30
CA ILE A 31 -10.19 -5.40 -8.89
C ILE A 31 -11.23 -4.32 -9.20
N THR A 32 -11.48 -3.42 -8.25
CA THR A 32 -12.52 -2.40 -8.39
C THR A 32 -12.11 -1.26 -9.32
N ALA A 33 -10.82 -0.95 -9.44
CA ALA A 33 -10.33 0.08 -10.36
C ALA A 33 -10.71 -0.22 -11.81
N SER A 34 -10.67 -1.49 -12.24
CA SER A 34 -11.05 -1.88 -13.59
C SER A 34 -12.53 -1.61 -13.88
N LEU A 35 -13.41 -1.80 -12.91
CA LEU A 35 -14.85 -1.51 -13.03
C LEU A 35 -15.12 -0.01 -13.06
N LEU A 36 -14.46 0.76 -12.22
CA LEU A 36 -14.63 2.21 -12.13
C LEU A 36 -14.24 2.95 -13.42
N THR A 37 -13.27 2.41 -14.18
CA THR A 37 -12.77 3.02 -15.43
C THR A 37 -13.48 2.54 -16.67
N ARG A 38 -14.40 1.56 -16.59
CA ARG A 38 -15.12 1.00 -17.76
C ARG A 38 -16.25 1.88 -18.25
N THR A 39 -16.79 2.74 -17.41
CA THR A 39 -17.94 3.59 -17.75
C THR A 39 -17.83 4.95 -17.07
N ASN A 40 -18.35 5.97 -17.76
CA ASN A 40 -18.59 7.29 -17.19
C ASN A 40 -20.06 7.47 -16.74
N ASP A 41 -20.84 6.41 -16.76
CA ASP A 41 -22.18 6.42 -16.17
C ASP A 41 -22.12 6.10 -14.69
N PHE A 42 -22.05 7.16 -13.87
CA PHE A 42 -21.98 7.08 -12.42
C PHE A 42 -23.32 6.72 -11.76
N SER A 43 -24.40 6.50 -12.53
CA SER A 43 -25.69 6.07 -12.00
C SER A 43 -25.78 4.55 -11.82
N THR A 44 -24.88 3.77 -12.45
CA THR A 44 -24.94 2.31 -12.41
C THR A 44 -24.63 1.75 -11.04
N THR A 45 -25.35 0.68 -10.67
CA THR A 45 -25.16 0.00 -9.39
C THR A 45 -23.75 -0.59 -9.26
N SER A 46 -23.24 -1.17 -10.34
CA SER A 46 -21.88 -1.76 -10.35
C SER A 46 -20.79 -0.71 -10.10
N TRP A 47 -20.95 0.52 -10.65
CA TRP A 47 -20.04 1.63 -10.37
C TRP A 47 -20.09 2.02 -8.88
N TRP A 48 -21.28 2.17 -8.31
CA TRP A 48 -21.43 2.54 -6.89
C TRP A 48 -20.87 1.51 -5.93
N VAL A 49 -21.14 0.23 -6.16
CA VAL A 49 -20.55 -0.85 -5.36
C VAL A 49 -19.03 -0.80 -5.45
N SER A 50 -18.49 -0.67 -6.67
CA SER A 50 -17.04 -0.59 -6.88
C SER A 50 -16.42 0.65 -6.24
N ASN A 51 -17.09 1.82 -6.33
CA ASN A 51 -16.67 3.05 -5.69
C ASN A 51 -16.60 2.90 -4.17
N VAL A 52 -17.61 2.31 -3.54
CA VAL A 52 -17.60 2.07 -2.08
C VAL A 52 -16.47 1.13 -1.69
N PHE A 53 -16.33 -0.03 -2.34
CA PHE A 53 -15.25 -0.99 -2.04
C PHE A 53 -13.86 -0.39 -2.26
N ASN A 54 -13.69 0.37 -3.34
CA ASN A 54 -12.42 1.05 -3.64
C ASN A 54 -12.11 2.11 -2.58
N SER A 55 -13.08 2.96 -2.27
CA SER A 55 -12.94 4.07 -1.32
C SER A 55 -12.52 3.59 0.06
N ILE A 56 -13.17 2.56 0.61
CA ILE A 56 -12.87 2.05 1.95
C ILE A 56 -11.49 1.36 2.05
N CYS A 57 -10.84 1.09 0.93
CA CYS A 57 -9.53 0.44 0.88
C CYS A 57 -8.37 1.43 0.67
N ARG A 58 -8.62 2.75 0.52
CA ARG A 58 -7.59 3.75 0.21
C ARG A 58 -6.54 3.95 1.30
N PHE A 59 -6.77 3.48 2.52
CA PHE A 59 -5.77 3.46 3.60
C PHE A 59 -4.61 2.50 3.34
N ALA A 60 -4.75 1.53 2.43
CA ALA A 60 -3.86 0.37 2.32
C ALA A 60 -2.39 0.74 2.10
N VAL A 61 -2.11 1.56 1.10
CA VAL A 61 -0.74 1.97 0.74
C VAL A 61 -0.11 2.87 1.82
N PRO A 62 -0.79 3.93 2.32
CA PRO A 62 -0.30 4.68 3.47
C PRO A 62 0.05 3.81 4.68
N VAL A 63 -0.80 2.84 5.04
CA VAL A 63 -0.56 1.94 6.17
C VAL A 63 0.67 1.05 5.92
N PHE A 64 0.93 0.58 4.70
CA PHE A 64 2.17 -0.16 4.41
C PHE A 64 3.43 0.67 4.67
N PHE A 65 3.46 1.95 4.28
CA PHE A 65 4.57 2.85 4.62
C PHE A 65 4.67 3.07 6.13
N MET A 66 3.54 3.25 6.82
CA MET A 66 3.52 3.43 8.29
C MET A 66 4.05 2.19 9.02
N ILE A 67 3.62 0.99 8.63
CA ILE A 67 4.15 -0.27 9.19
C ILE A 67 5.65 -0.40 8.96
N SER A 68 6.10 -0.07 7.75
CA SER A 68 7.52 -0.14 7.39
C SER A 68 8.33 0.84 8.24
N GLY A 69 7.86 2.07 8.43
CA GLY A 69 8.49 3.06 9.28
C GLY A 69 8.54 2.66 10.76
N ALA A 70 7.40 2.18 11.29
CA ALA A 70 7.31 1.67 12.65
C ALA A 70 8.32 0.55 12.94
N MET A 71 8.63 -0.28 11.94
CA MET A 71 9.54 -1.42 12.12
C MET A 71 10.99 -1.11 11.80
N ILE A 72 11.27 -0.28 10.79
CA ILE A 72 12.62 -0.10 10.26
C ILE A 72 13.36 1.06 10.93
N LEU A 73 12.68 2.18 11.26
CA LEU A 73 13.33 3.32 11.90
C LEU A 73 13.81 3.05 13.33
N ARG A 74 13.31 2.00 13.96
CA ARG A 74 13.76 1.54 15.28
C ARG A 74 15.11 0.82 15.25
N ILE A 75 15.57 0.40 14.07
CA ILE A 75 16.78 -0.39 13.91
C ILE A 75 17.99 0.55 13.89
N GLU A 76 18.94 0.33 14.81
CA GLU A 76 20.25 0.96 14.73
C GLU A 76 21.06 0.37 13.58
N VAL A 77 21.49 1.22 12.66
CA VAL A 77 22.26 0.81 11.49
C VAL A 77 23.76 0.84 11.83
N LYS A 78 24.29 -0.29 12.26
CA LYS A 78 25.73 -0.44 12.58
C LYS A 78 26.63 -0.54 11.35
N SER A 79 26.08 -0.97 10.20
CA SER A 79 26.81 -1.12 8.94
C SER A 79 25.88 -0.84 7.75
N TYR A 80 26.26 0.11 6.92
CA TYR A 80 25.50 0.43 5.69
C TYR A 80 25.44 -0.77 4.76
N LYS A 81 26.57 -1.43 4.49
CA LYS A 81 26.63 -2.64 3.65
C LYS A 81 25.74 -3.76 4.20
N GLY A 82 25.77 -3.98 5.52
CA GLY A 82 24.93 -4.97 6.18
C GLY A 82 23.43 -4.63 6.11
N PHE A 83 23.08 -3.35 6.26
CA PHE A 83 21.71 -2.89 6.12
C PHE A 83 21.19 -3.07 4.68
N TYR A 84 21.94 -2.63 3.70
CA TYR A 84 21.55 -2.74 2.28
C TYR A 84 21.40 -4.19 1.84
N LYS A 85 22.32 -5.06 2.23
CA LYS A 85 22.23 -6.50 1.94
C LYS A 85 20.98 -7.14 2.56
N LYS A 86 20.58 -6.72 3.78
CA LYS A 86 19.46 -7.32 4.52
C LYS A 86 18.10 -6.69 4.18
N ARG A 87 18.05 -5.44 3.72
CA ARG A 87 16.79 -4.69 3.58
C ARG A 87 16.49 -4.21 2.17
N ILE A 88 17.50 -3.85 1.39
CA ILE A 88 17.31 -3.30 0.04
C ILE A 88 17.45 -4.40 -1.02
N LEU A 89 18.49 -5.21 -0.95
CA LEU A 89 18.68 -6.29 -1.93
C LEU A 89 17.49 -7.25 -2.03
N PRO A 90 16.82 -7.65 -0.90
CA PRO A 90 15.59 -8.43 -0.93
C PRO A 90 14.37 -7.72 -1.53
N LEU A 91 14.46 -6.44 -1.90
CA LEU A 91 13.43 -5.70 -2.64
C LEU A 91 13.83 -5.52 -4.10
N ILE A 92 15.12 -5.26 -4.38
CA ILE A 92 15.62 -5.07 -5.75
C ILE A 92 15.49 -6.36 -6.56
N ILE A 93 15.87 -7.51 -6.00
CA ILE A 93 15.79 -8.78 -6.72
C ILE A 93 14.35 -9.06 -7.19
N PRO A 94 13.32 -9.06 -6.32
CA PRO A 94 11.94 -9.19 -6.76
C PRO A 94 11.48 -8.09 -7.71
N LEU A 95 11.90 -6.83 -7.52
CA LEU A 95 11.55 -5.75 -8.43
C LEU A 95 11.99 -6.07 -9.86
N LEU A 96 13.24 -6.47 -10.06
CA LEU A 96 13.76 -6.83 -11.38
C LEU A 96 13.06 -8.07 -11.95
N THR A 97 12.91 -9.11 -11.13
CA THR A 97 12.29 -10.37 -11.55
C THR A 97 10.82 -10.17 -11.96
N TRP A 98 10.04 -9.48 -11.14
CA TRP A 98 8.62 -9.24 -11.43
C TRP A 98 8.43 -8.18 -12.54
N SER A 99 9.31 -7.21 -12.65
CA SER A 99 9.32 -6.30 -13.80
C SER A 99 9.50 -7.08 -15.11
N LEU A 100 10.40 -8.06 -15.13
CA LEU A 100 10.62 -8.92 -16.29
C LEU A 100 9.40 -9.80 -16.59
N ILE A 101 8.85 -10.47 -15.56
CA ILE A 101 7.68 -11.35 -15.70
C ILE A 101 6.47 -10.55 -16.21
N TYR A 102 6.14 -9.43 -15.59
CA TYR A 102 5.00 -8.60 -15.99
C TYR A 102 5.21 -7.89 -17.32
N GLY A 103 6.45 -7.45 -17.61
CA GLY A 103 6.80 -6.88 -18.91
C GLY A 103 6.60 -7.90 -20.03
N TYR A 104 7.12 -9.12 -19.85
CA TYR A 104 6.92 -10.22 -20.79
C TYR A 104 5.43 -10.58 -20.96
N TYR A 105 4.70 -10.71 -19.84
CA TYR A 105 3.26 -11.01 -19.87
C TYR A 105 2.48 -9.93 -20.61
N LYS A 106 2.74 -8.65 -20.33
CA LYS A 106 2.09 -7.50 -20.99
C LYS A 106 2.33 -7.50 -22.48
N GLU A 107 3.59 -7.60 -22.92
CA GLU A 107 3.95 -7.49 -24.34
C GLU A 107 3.44 -8.69 -25.14
N TYR A 108 3.68 -9.91 -24.70
CA TYR A 108 3.39 -11.09 -25.54
C TYR A 108 1.98 -11.68 -25.33
N TYR A 109 1.36 -11.54 -24.15
CA TYR A 109 0.03 -12.11 -23.89
C TYR A 109 -1.08 -11.06 -23.99
N ILE A 110 -0.89 -9.84 -23.51
CA ILE A 110 -1.93 -8.80 -23.55
C ILE A 110 -1.89 -8.05 -24.88
N LEU A 111 -0.74 -7.46 -25.23
CA LEU A 111 -0.59 -6.65 -26.44
C LEU A 111 -0.34 -7.49 -27.69
N LYS A 112 -0.02 -8.77 -27.55
CA LYS A 112 0.32 -9.70 -28.65
C LYS A 112 1.39 -9.12 -29.59
N SER A 113 2.36 -8.41 -29.00
CA SER A 113 3.46 -7.77 -29.70
C SER A 113 4.33 -8.82 -30.41
N GLN A 114 4.84 -8.46 -31.59
CA GLN A 114 5.78 -9.28 -32.34
C GLN A 114 7.25 -8.82 -32.15
N MET A 115 7.54 -8.17 -31.03
CA MET A 115 8.90 -7.75 -30.69
C MET A 115 9.86 -8.92 -30.70
N SER A 116 11.04 -8.71 -31.27
CA SER A 116 12.16 -9.63 -31.09
C SER A 116 12.66 -9.60 -29.64
N ALA A 117 13.40 -10.63 -29.23
CA ALA A 117 13.98 -10.68 -27.88
C ALA A 117 14.90 -9.47 -27.60
N TYR A 118 15.61 -8.99 -28.63
CA TYR A 118 16.47 -7.81 -28.52
C TYR A 118 15.67 -6.54 -28.26
N GLU A 119 14.62 -6.28 -29.04
CA GLU A 119 13.72 -5.14 -28.85
C GLU A 119 13.05 -5.17 -27.47
N PHE A 120 12.60 -6.36 -27.03
CA PHE A 120 12.01 -6.53 -25.70
C PHE A 120 13.01 -6.16 -24.59
N ILE A 121 14.28 -6.59 -24.69
CA ILE A 121 15.30 -6.26 -23.67
C ILE A 121 15.56 -4.76 -23.62
N LEU A 122 15.62 -4.08 -24.76
CA LEU A 122 15.80 -2.63 -24.83
C LEU A 122 14.59 -1.88 -24.23
N ASP A 123 13.38 -2.28 -24.60
CA ASP A 123 12.15 -1.69 -24.08
C ASP A 123 11.99 -1.94 -22.57
N PHE A 124 12.28 -3.16 -22.12
CA PHE A 124 12.32 -3.51 -20.71
C PHE A 124 13.27 -2.61 -19.92
N GLY A 125 14.51 -2.45 -20.41
CA GLY A 125 15.52 -1.60 -19.78
C GLY A 125 15.07 -0.13 -19.71
N LYS A 126 14.46 0.38 -20.77
CA LYS A 126 13.90 1.73 -20.82
C LYS A 126 12.76 1.88 -19.81
N LYS A 127 11.76 0.99 -19.83
CA LYS A 127 10.61 1.02 -18.93
C LYS A 127 11.00 0.88 -17.46
N LEU A 128 12.07 0.15 -17.16
CA LEU A 128 12.56 -0.01 -15.79
C LEU A 128 12.97 1.32 -15.15
N VAL A 129 13.45 2.29 -15.93
CA VAL A 129 13.95 3.59 -15.46
C VAL A 129 13.01 4.76 -15.78
N THR A 130 11.94 4.54 -16.54
CA THR A 130 10.94 5.57 -16.88
C THR A 130 9.62 5.32 -16.16
N ASP A 131 8.69 4.61 -16.80
CA ASP A 131 7.30 4.45 -16.37
C ASP A 131 7.06 3.21 -15.50
N GLY A 132 8.08 2.35 -15.38
CA GLY A 132 7.95 1.02 -14.78
C GLY A 132 7.25 0.01 -15.72
N ASN A 133 7.49 -1.27 -15.48
CA ASN A 133 6.96 -2.33 -16.35
C ASN A 133 5.51 -2.72 -16.02
N TYR A 134 5.03 -2.42 -14.82
CA TYR A 134 3.66 -2.72 -14.42
C TYR A 134 3.15 -1.81 -13.29
N VAL A 135 1.84 -1.51 -13.33
CA VAL A 135 1.19 -0.46 -12.54
C VAL A 135 1.44 -0.53 -11.02
N HIS A 136 1.48 -1.72 -10.41
CA HIS A 136 1.63 -1.82 -8.96
C HIS A 136 3.09 -1.75 -8.48
N LEU A 137 4.08 -2.01 -9.34
CA LEU A 137 5.48 -2.08 -8.93
C LEU A 137 6.07 -0.74 -8.46
N TRP A 138 5.40 0.40 -8.73
CA TRP A 138 5.84 1.71 -8.26
C TRP A 138 6.09 1.75 -6.74
N PHE A 139 5.33 0.97 -5.96
CA PHE A 139 5.52 0.90 -4.50
C PHE A 139 6.91 0.35 -4.13
N LEU A 140 7.46 -0.60 -4.90
CA LEU A 140 8.82 -1.10 -4.65
C LEU A 140 9.86 -0.01 -4.90
N TYR A 141 9.71 0.79 -5.96
CA TYR A 141 10.61 1.92 -6.20
C TYR A 141 10.56 2.90 -5.03
N ALA A 142 9.36 3.26 -4.59
CA ALA A 142 9.16 4.20 -3.49
C ALA A 142 9.76 3.69 -2.17
N ILE A 143 9.51 2.41 -1.82
CA ILE A 143 10.01 1.86 -0.56
C ILE A 143 11.53 1.62 -0.60
N ILE A 144 12.11 1.26 -1.75
CA ILE A 144 13.56 1.15 -1.92
C ILE A 144 14.20 2.52 -1.73
N ALA A 145 13.67 3.57 -2.37
CA ALA A 145 14.18 4.94 -2.23
C ALA A 145 14.16 5.39 -0.75
N ILE A 146 13.06 5.14 -0.03
CA ILE A 146 12.98 5.44 1.40
C ILE A 146 14.00 4.62 2.19
N TYR A 147 14.15 3.32 1.92
CA TYR A 147 15.10 2.47 2.65
C TYR A 147 16.56 2.89 2.41
N MET A 148 16.89 3.45 1.23
CA MET A 148 18.22 4.00 0.99
C MET A 148 18.56 5.17 1.92
N THR A 149 17.56 5.95 2.35
CA THR A 149 17.75 7.07 3.27
C THR A 149 17.75 6.67 4.75
N VAL A 150 17.28 5.47 5.10
CA VAL A 150 17.14 5.00 6.50
C VAL A 150 18.42 5.09 7.32
N PRO A 151 19.62 4.76 6.78
CA PRO A 151 20.85 4.87 7.57
C PRO A 151 21.11 6.28 8.14
N LEU A 152 20.68 7.31 7.42
CA LEU A 152 20.80 8.72 7.84
C LEU A 152 19.57 9.17 8.61
N ILE A 153 18.39 9.04 8.01
CA ILE A 153 17.11 9.50 8.58
C ILE A 153 16.76 8.72 9.85
N GLY A 154 17.10 7.42 9.92
CA GLY A 154 16.85 6.63 11.11
C GLY A 154 17.62 7.12 12.32
N ASN A 155 18.88 7.55 12.14
CA ASN A 155 19.66 8.15 13.22
C ASN A 155 19.03 9.48 13.65
N LEU A 156 18.69 10.34 12.70
CA LEU A 156 18.04 11.63 12.95
C LEU A 156 16.73 11.43 13.73
N VAL A 157 15.83 10.58 13.24
CA VAL A 157 14.52 10.33 13.85
C VAL A 157 14.62 9.78 15.28
N ARG A 158 15.61 8.91 15.56
CA ARG A 158 15.82 8.37 16.91
C ARG A 158 16.42 9.40 17.88
N SER A 159 17.17 10.39 17.40
CA SER A 159 17.73 11.48 18.21
C SER A 159 16.77 12.66 18.39
N CYS A 160 15.75 12.78 17.55
CA CYS A 160 14.74 13.83 17.66
C CYS A 160 13.86 13.65 18.89
N SER A 161 13.51 14.79 19.52
CA SER A 161 12.47 14.81 20.54
C SER A 161 11.07 14.55 19.93
N GLU A 162 10.11 14.22 20.78
CA GLU A 162 8.71 14.12 20.34
C GLU A 162 8.19 15.41 19.70
N LYS A 163 8.65 16.56 20.18
CA LYS A 163 8.27 17.87 19.64
C LYS A 163 8.79 18.07 18.21
N ASP A 164 10.04 17.67 17.94
CA ASP A 164 10.67 17.77 16.62
C ASP A 164 9.98 16.86 15.61
N LEU A 165 9.68 15.63 16.01
CA LEU A 165 8.93 14.69 15.15
C LEU A 165 7.54 15.22 14.84
N ARG A 166 6.86 15.79 15.81
CA ARG A 166 5.54 16.41 15.63
C ARG A 166 5.61 17.61 14.69
N TYR A 167 6.62 18.48 14.86
CA TYR A 167 6.85 19.61 13.96
C TYR A 167 7.07 19.13 12.52
N PHE A 168 7.94 18.13 12.32
CA PHE A 168 8.15 17.54 11.00
C PHE A 168 6.86 16.99 10.38
N LEU A 169 6.05 16.25 11.15
CA LEU A 169 4.80 15.67 10.67
C LEU A 169 3.75 16.71 10.34
N ILE A 170 3.67 17.82 11.10
CA ILE A 170 2.79 18.95 10.79
C ILE A 170 3.22 19.62 9.49
N LEU A 171 4.53 19.89 9.33
CA LEU A 171 5.06 20.50 8.11
C LEU A 171 4.80 19.58 6.89
N TRP A 172 5.08 18.29 7.03
CA TRP A 172 4.76 17.33 5.98
C TRP A 172 3.27 17.28 5.65
N PHE A 173 2.40 17.30 6.65
CA PHE A 173 0.95 17.34 6.43
C PHE A 173 0.53 18.57 5.65
N ILE A 174 1.04 19.76 6.01
CA ILE A 174 0.74 21.01 5.30
C ILE A 174 1.20 20.93 3.84
N VAL A 175 2.43 20.47 3.59
CA VAL A 175 3.04 20.48 2.25
C VAL A 175 2.53 19.35 1.38
N SER A 176 2.27 18.15 1.93
CA SER A 176 1.91 16.97 1.13
C SER A 176 0.41 16.72 1.04
N ILE A 177 -0.35 17.03 2.09
CA ILE A 177 -1.77 16.71 2.16
C ILE A 177 -2.61 17.98 1.93
N LEU A 178 -2.39 19.00 2.74
CA LEU A 178 -3.21 20.22 2.70
C LEU A 178 -2.96 21.04 1.43
N TYR A 179 -1.69 21.26 1.07
CA TYR A 179 -1.35 21.96 -0.17
C TYR A 179 -1.94 21.28 -1.40
N ARG A 180 -1.87 19.94 -1.46
CA ARG A 180 -2.47 19.20 -2.57
C ARG A 180 -3.98 19.40 -2.63
N LEU A 181 -4.68 19.28 -1.50
CA LEU A 181 -6.12 19.49 -1.44
C LEU A 181 -6.49 20.91 -1.93
N VAL A 182 -5.78 21.92 -1.45
CA VAL A 182 -6.00 23.33 -1.85
C VAL A 182 -5.70 23.53 -3.34
N SER A 183 -4.60 22.93 -3.84
CA SER A 183 -4.23 23.01 -5.27
C SER A 183 -5.27 22.36 -6.17
N ASP A 184 -5.78 21.18 -5.79
CA ASP A 184 -6.81 20.47 -6.57
C ASP A 184 -8.15 21.24 -6.56
N ILE A 185 -8.52 21.87 -5.45
CA ILE A 185 -9.72 22.75 -5.37
C ILE A 185 -9.51 23.99 -6.20
N PHE A 186 -8.35 24.67 -6.07
CA PHE A 186 -8.04 25.87 -6.81
C PHE A 186 -8.08 25.64 -8.33
N LEU A 187 -7.50 24.54 -8.81
CA LEU A 187 -7.56 24.15 -10.21
C LEU A 187 -9.01 24.06 -10.72
N ARG A 188 -9.91 23.42 -9.93
CA ARG A 188 -11.32 23.26 -10.32
C ARG A 188 -12.13 24.56 -10.31
N LEU A 189 -11.75 25.50 -9.45
CA LEU A 189 -12.46 26.79 -9.35
C LEU A 189 -12.00 27.82 -10.40
N THR A 190 -10.74 27.71 -10.84
CA THR A 190 -10.10 28.77 -11.65
C THR A 190 -9.54 28.28 -13.00
N ASP A 191 -9.55 26.96 -13.25
CA ASP A 191 -8.84 26.30 -14.38
C ASP A 191 -7.34 26.62 -14.43
N GLN A 192 -6.76 27.03 -13.29
CA GLN A 192 -5.36 27.38 -13.15
C GLN A 192 -4.69 26.50 -12.11
N HIS A 193 -3.46 26.06 -12.40
CA HIS A 193 -2.65 25.38 -11.41
C HIS A 193 -2.12 26.37 -10.36
N LEU A 194 -2.29 26.01 -9.09
CA LEU A 194 -1.62 26.71 -8.00
C LEU A 194 -0.11 26.42 -8.11
N TYR A 195 0.65 27.38 -8.60
CA TYR A 195 2.08 27.25 -8.77
C TYR A 195 2.82 28.04 -7.69
N VAL A 196 3.59 27.33 -6.86
CA VAL A 196 4.52 27.97 -5.93
C VAL A 196 5.92 27.81 -6.52
N PRO A 197 6.52 28.89 -7.06
CA PRO A 197 7.85 28.83 -7.67
C PRO A 197 8.88 28.24 -6.71
N SER A 198 9.72 27.31 -7.20
CA SER A 198 10.83 26.70 -6.47
C SER A 198 10.47 25.88 -5.22
N MET A 199 9.21 25.65 -4.93
CA MET A 199 8.77 24.78 -3.82
C MET A 199 8.65 23.29 -4.19
N ASN A 200 9.34 22.87 -5.21
CA ASN A 200 9.43 21.44 -5.51
C ASN A 200 10.42 20.80 -4.52
N ILE A 201 9.93 20.48 -3.32
CA ILE A 201 10.70 19.83 -2.26
C ILE A 201 10.29 18.34 -2.20
N PRO A 202 10.86 17.48 -3.06
CA PRO A 202 10.48 16.06 -3.13
C PRO A 202 10.62 15.34 -1.78
N PHE A 203 11.54 15.82 -0.94
CA PHE A 203 11.80 15.26 0.38
C PHE A 203 10.59 15.36 1.32
N PHE A 204 9.86 16.49 1.29
CA PHE A 204 8.67 16.68 2.11
C PHE A 204 7.39 16.19 1.44
N MET A 205 7.35 16.07 0.12
CA MET A 205 6.15 15.71 -0.66
C MET A 205 5.98 14.20 -0.87
N GLY A 206 6.76 13.36 -0.19
CA GLY A 206 6.76 11.93 -0.47
C GLY A 206 6.19 11.04 0.63
N ASN A 207 6.21 9.74 0.36
CA ASN A 207 5.78 8.69 1.28
C ASN A 207 6.64 8.59 2.56
N LEU A 208 7.76 9.36 2.63
CA LEU A 208 8.61 9.45 3.81
C LEU A 208 7.82 9.95 5.03
N GLY A 209 6.87 10.89 4.83
CA GLY A 209 6.04 11.37 5.92
C GLY A 209 5.18 10.27 6.54
N TYR A 210 4.55 9.41 5.73
CA TYR A 210 3.85 8.23 6.24
C TYR A 210 4.78 7.27 6.97
N PHE A 211 5.99 7.11 6.47
CA PHE A 211 7.01 6.26 7.09
C PHE A 211 7.39 6.77 8.48
N VAL A 212 7.65 8.09 8.63
CA VAL A 212 7.92 8.72 9.93
C VAL A 212 6.67 8.75 10.81
N LEU A 213 5.49 8.98 10.24
CA LEU A 213 4.22 8.96 10.98
C LEU A 213 3.97 7.58 11.63
N GLY A 214 4.26 6.50 10.91
CA GLY A 214 4.16 5.15 11.47
C GLY A 214 5.11 4.93 12.65
N TYR A 215 6.34 5.40 12.56
CA TYR A 215 7.29 5.38 13.68
C TYR A 215 6.79 6.21 14.88
N TYR A 216 6.30 7.43 14.62
CA TYR A 216 5.76 8.31 15.65
C TYR A 216 4.57 7.66 16.36
N LEU A 217 3.55 7.22 15.62
CA LEU A 217 2.36 6.59 16.21
C LEU A 217 2.66 5.25 16.91
N PHE A 218 3.73 4.57 16.51
CA PHE A 218 4.16 3.35 17.19
C PHE A 218 4.76 3.64 18.57
N ASN A 219 5.60 4.66 18.70
CA ASN A 219 6.39 4.95 19.90
C ASN A 219 5.72 5.95 20.86
N VAL A 220 4.83 6.81 20.34
CA VAL A 220 4.20 7.89 21.12
C VAL A 220 2.75 7.54 21.45
N GLU A 221 2.35 7.78 22.69
CA GLU A 221 0.96 7.71 23.11
C GLU A 221 0.32 9.08 22.97
N LEU A 222 -0.70 9.15 22.11
CA LEU A 222 -1.45 10.39 21.89
C LEU A 222 -2.36 10.71 23.08
N ARG A 223 -2.56 12.00 23.34
CA ARG A 223 -3.59 12.44 24.29
C ARG A 223 -4.95 11.87 23.88
N PRO A 224 -5.79 11.40 24.83
CA PRO A 224 -7.07 10.76 24.51
C PRO A 224 -7.96 11.57 23.55
N VAL A 225 -8.05 12.88 23.76
CA VAL A 225 -8.83 13.77 22.88
C VAL A 225 -8.34 13.73 21.43
N ILE A 226 -7.03 13.89 21.20
CA ILE A 226 -6.45 13.84 19.86
C ILE A 226 -6.66 12.48 19.22
N LYS A 227 -6.45 11.40 19.98
CA LYS A 227 -6.63 10.03 19.50
C LYS A 227 -8.09 9.80 19.06
N HIS A 228 -9.05 10.16 19.89
CA HIS A 228 -10.48 10.00 19.56
C HIS A 228 -10.90 10.87 18.38
N THR A 229 -10.40 12.12 18.29
CA THR A 229 -10.68 13.00 17.15
C THR A 229 -10.14 12.39 15.84
N LEU A 230 -8.88 11.95 15.81
CA LEU A 230 -8.28 11.33 14.62
C LEU A 230 -9.00 10.03 14.23
N PHE A 231 -9.40 9.24 15.21
CA PHE A 231 -10.16 8.01 14.98
C PHE A 231 -11.55 8.32 14.37
N ASN A 232 -12.29 9.27 14.92
CA ASN A 232 -13.61 9.65 14.41
C ASN A 232 -13.51 10.27 13.00
N LEU A 233 -12.51 11.11 12.76
CA LEU A 233 -12.24 11.64 11.41
C LEU A 233 -11.87 10.52 10.43
N GLY A 234 -11.11 9.51 10.87
CA GLY A 234 -10.84 8.31 10.09
C GLY A 234 -12.12 7.57 9.71
N ILE A 235 -13.03 7.34 10.67
CA ILE A 235 -14.34 6.72 10.41
C ILE A 235 -15.15 7.56 9.43
N LEU A 236 -15.24 8.87 9.66
CA LEU A 236 -15.98 9.77 8.77
C LEU A 236 -15.44 9.70 7.34
N SER A 237 -14.12 9.57 7.17
CA SER A 237 -13.49 9.48 5.86
C SER A 237 -13.89 8.24 5.07
N PHE A 238 -14.22 7.13 5.72
CA PHE A 238 -14.77 5.93 5.03
C PHE A 238 -16.10 6.22 4.33
N PHE A 239 -16.92 7.09 4.90
CA PHE A 239 -18.20 7.49 4.32
C PHE A 239 -18.06 8.63 3.33
N LEU A 240 -17.20 9.59 3.62
CA LEU A 240 -17.02 10.77 2.77
C LEU A 240 -16.32 10.45 1.45
N THR A 241 -15.34 9.54 1.42
CA THR A 241 -14.56 9.26 0.21
C THR A 241 -15.45 8.85 -0.98
N PRO A 242 -16.35 7.87 -0.87
CA PRO A 242 -17.18 7.48 -2.01
C PRO A 242 -18.13 8.59 -2.46
N ILE A 243 -18.67 9.39 -1.52
CA ILE A 243 -19.57 10.50 -1.83
C ILE A 243 -18.81 11.61 -2.55
N LEU A 244 -17.67 12.03 -2.03
CA LEU A 244 -16.85 13.08 -2.61
C LEU A 244 -16.31 12.68 -3.99
N THR A 245 -15.87 11.42 -4.15
CA THR A 245 -15.43 10.90 -5.47
C THR A 245 -16.58 10.92 -6.47
N TYR A 246 -17.78 10.53 -6.07
CA TYR A 246 -18.96 10.62 -6.94
C TYR A 246 -19.24 12.08 -7.35
N VAL A 247 -19.24 13.01 -6.40
CA VAL A 247 -19.54 14.42 -6.67
C VAL A 247 -18.54 15.02 -7.67
N VAL A 248 -17.25 14.85 -7.44
CA VAL A 248 -16.23 15.42 -8.35
C VAL A 248 -16.22 14.74 -9.70
N SER A 249 -16.44 13.41 -9.77
CA SER A 249 -16.53 12.67 -11.02
C SER A 249 -17.76 13.06 -11.84
N SER A 250 -18.92 13.18 -11.19
CA SER A 250 -20.17 13.59 -11.86
C SER A 250 -20.07 15.00 -12.40
N TYR A 251 -19.40 15.92 -11.70
CA TYR A 251 -19.18 17.27 -12.19
C TYR A 251 -18.23 17.31 -13.40
N GLY A 252 -17.17 16.51 -13.39
CA GLY A 252 -16.17 16.43 -14.46
C GLY A 252 -16.58 15.51 -15.63
N GLY A 253 -17.61 14.69 -15.49
CA GLY A 253 -18.05 13.73 -16.51
C GLY A 253 -17.12 12.54 -16.74
N VAL A 254 -16.03 12.44 -15.94
CA VAL A 254 -15.07 11.34 -15.95
C VAL A 254 -14.67 10.98 -14.53
N LEU A 255 -14.18 9.76 -14.30
CA LEU A 255 -13.70 9.36 -12.99
C LEU A 255 -12.59 10.31 -12.50
N ASP A 256 -12.82 10.99 -11.39
CA ASP A 256 -11.87 11.89 -10.75
C ASP A 256 -11.30 11.24 -9.49
N GLU A 257 -9.99 11.02 -9.49
CA GLU A 257 -9.27 10.33 -8.41
C GLU A 257 -8.75 11.28 -7.31
N MET A 258 -9.24 12.53 -7.21
CA MET A 258 -8.81 13.50 -6.20
C MET A 258 -8.82 12.91 -4.79
N PHE A 259 -9.89 12.22 -4.42
CA PHE A 259 -10.05 11.61 -3.09
C PHE A 259 -9.51 10.17 -3.01
N TYR A 260 -9.02 9.62 -4.11
CA TYR A 260 -8.42 8.28 -4.20
C TYR A 260 -6.89 8.29 -4.05
N GLY A 261 -6.26 9.44 -4.19
CA GLY A 261 -4.82 9.56 -4.08
C GLY A 261 -4.29 9.21 -2.68
N ASN A 262 -3.08 8.66 -2.61
CA ASN A 262 -2.44 8.35 -1.32
C ASN A 262 -2.24 9.58 -0.43
N TYR A 263 -2.19 10.77 -1.02
CA TYR A 263 -2.06 12.06 -0.33
C TYR A 263 -3.38 12.82 -0.23
N SER A 264 -4.52 12.18 -0.52
CA SER A 264 -5.81 12.79 -0.22
C SER A 264 -6.03 12.87 1.29
N ILE A 265 -6.74 13.91 1.72
CA ILE A 265 -7.06 14.11 3.15
C ILE A 265 -7.83 12.91 3.72
N THR A 266 -8.70 12.31 2.92
CA THR A 266 -9.51 11.17 3.35
C THR A 266 -8.67 9.89 3.51
N SER A 267 -7.78 9.58 2.55
CA SER A 267 -6.86 8.44 2.66
C SER A 267 -5.90 8.57 3.85
N PHE A 268 -5.41 9.79 4.10
CA PHE A 268 -4.56 10.10 5.25
C PHE A 268 -5.29 9.85 6.58
N LEU A 269 -6.50 10.37 6.74
CA LEU A 269 -7.29 10.20 7.96
C LEU A 269 -7.71 8.75 8.17
N MET A 270 -8.13 8.04 7.12
CA MET A 270 -8.41 6.61 7.19
C MET A 270 -7.19 5.81 7.66
N ALA A 271 -6.00 6.09 7.11
CA ALA A 271 -4.78 5.38 7.47
C ALA A 271 -4.42 5.54 8.96
N ILE A 272 -4.53 6.78 9.47
CA ILE A 272 -4.32 7.04 10.91
C ILE A 272 -5.38 6.32 11.74
N GLY A 273 -6.66 6.42 11.38
CA GLY A 273 -7.76 5.78 12.09
C GLY A 273 -7.58 4.27 12.19
N VAL A 274 -7.26 3.62 11.07
CA VAL A 274 -6.99 2.17 11.01
C VAL A 274 -5.77 1.79 11.86
N PHE A 275 -4.67 2.53 11.74
CA PHE A 275 -3.44 2.25 12.51
C PHE A 275 -3.69 2.37 14.02
N LEU A 276 -4.33 3.44 14.47
CA LEU A 276 -4.66 3.67 15.88
C LEU A 276 -5.64 2.63 16.43
N PHE A 277 -6.65 2.24 15.65
CA PHE A 277 -7.62 1.21 16.04
C PHE A 277 -6.91 -0.11 16.37
N PHE A 278 -6.08 -0.60 15.46
CA PHE A 278 -5.38 -1.87 15.69
C PHE A 278 -4.35 -1.78 16.81
N LYS A 279 -3.61 -0.65 16.91
CA LYS A 279 -2.68 -0.41 18.03
C LYS A 279 -3.40 -0.48 19.37
N GLU A 280 -4.54 0.19 19.51
CA GLU A 280 -5.31 0.22 20.78
C GLU A 280 -5.88 -1.15 21.14
N LYS A 281 -6.30 -1.93 20.16
CA LYS A 281 -6.88 -3.26 20.38
C LYS A 281 -5.85 -4.38 20.49
N ASP A 282 -4.55 -4.10 20.32
CA ASP A 282 -3.50 -5.13 20.29
C ASP A 282 -3.52 -6.07 21.50
N THR A 283 -3.58 -5.52 22.72
CA THR A 283 -3.60 -6.31 23.95
C THR A 283 -4.83 -7.21 24.03
N MET A 284 -6.01 -6.67 23.67
CA MET A 284 -7.25 -7.43 23.68
C MET A 284 -7.23 -8.55 22.64
N ILE A 285 -6.83 -8.23 21.41
CA ILE A 285 -6.75 -9.19 20.30
C ILE A 285 -5.73 -10.28 20.63
N SER A 286 -4.55 -9.87 21.09
CA SER A 286 -3.47 -10.80 21.43
C SER A 286 -3.86 -11.78 22.56
N ARG A 287 -4.59 -11.33 23.57
CA ARG A 287 -5.08 -12.19 24.67
C ARG A 287 -6.16 -13.14 24.21
N LYS A 288 -7.11 -12.69 23.39
CA LYS A 288 -8.25 -13.51 22.92
C LYS A 288 -7.89 -14.50 21.81
N THR A 289 -6.75 -14.30 21.14
CA THR A 289 -6.34 -15.12 19.99
C THR A 289 -5.53 -16.32 20.47
N ASN A 290 -6.01 -17.53 20.14
CA ASN A 290 -5.29 -18.76 20.50
C ASN A 290 -4.01 -18.95 19.64
N TYR A 291 -3.15 -19.88 20.07
CA TYR A 291 -1.85 -20.13 19.43
C TYR A 291 -1.97 -20.53 17.95
N LYS A 292 -2.96 -21.36 17.59
CA LYS A 292 -3.14 -21.83 16.19
C LYS A 292 -3.47 -20.64 15.27
N VAL A 293 -4.40 -19.79 15.71
CA VAL A 293 -4.78 -18.59 14.94
C VAL A 293 -3.61 -17.60 14.86
N LYS A 294 -2.84 -17.39 15.94
CA LYS A 294 -1.60 -16.56 15.88
C LYS A 294 -0.61 -17.09 14.84
N LYS A 295 -0.44 -18.40 14.75
CA LYS A 295 0.43 -19.03 13.76
C LYS A 295 -0.05 -18.78 12.33
N VAL A 296 -1.35 -18.85 12.09
CA VAL A 296 -1.96 -18.54 10.77
C VAL A 296 -1.77 -17.07 10.44
N ILE A 297 -2.15 -16.16 11.33
CA ILE A 297 -1.94 -14.72 11.16
C ILE A 297 -0.48 -14.42 10.83
N GLY A 298 0.44 -14.97 11.59
CA GLY A 298 1.87 -14.80 11.34
C GLY A 298 2.33 -15.36 9.99
N SER A 299 1.78 -16.48 9.54
CA SER A 299 2.08 -17.07 8.23
C SER A 299 1.61 -16.16 7.09
N VAL A 300 0.36 -15.69 7.17
CA VAL A 300 -0.24 -14.81 6.15
C VAL A 300 0.46 -13.45 6.13
N SER A 301 0.72 -12.85 7.30
CA SER A 301 1.45 -11.58 7.42
C SER A 301 2.85 -11.66 6.79
N THR A 302 3.56 -12.77 6.99
CA THR A 302 4.87 -12.97 6.37
C THR A 302 4.77 -13.07 4.85
N ALA A 303 3.72 -13.72 4.34
CA ALA A 303 3.48 -13.87 2.91
C ALA A 303 2.94 -12.59 2.23
N SER A 304 2.52 -11.57 2.99
CA SER A 304 1.82 -10.39 2.43
C SER A 304 2.59 -9.68 1.32
N PHE A 305 3.91 -9.55 1.45
CA PHE A 305 4.77 -8.98 0.42
C PHE A 305 4.81 -9.85 -0.86
N SER A 306 4.89 -11.16 -0.70
CA SER A 306 4.91 -12.10 -1.82
C SER A 306 3.54 -12.15 -2.53
N ILE A 307 2.44 -12.08 -1.77
CA ILE A 307 1.08 -11.93 -2.30
C ILE A 307 0.95 -10.63 -3.09
N TYR A 308 1.49 -9.52 -2.55
CA TYR A 308 1.52 -8.25 -3.26
C TYR A 308 2.21 -8.35 -4.62
N LEU A 309 3.28 -9.11 -4.76
CA LEU A 309 3.99 -9.25 -6.01
C LEU A 309 3.22 -10.05 -7.07
N ILE A 310 2.47 -11.07 -6.68
CA ILE A 310 1.85 -12.03 -7.61
C ILE A 310 0.36 -11.77 -7.88
N HIS A 311 -0.35 -11.04 -7.00
CA HIS A 311 -1.82 -10.98 -7.03
C HIS A 311 -2.40 -10.52 -8.38
N LEU A 312 -1.77 -9.56 -9.08
CA LEU A 312 -2.27 -9.11 -10.38
C LEU A 312 -2.11 -10.16 -11.48
N LEU A 313 -1.08 -10.99 -11.41
CA LEU A 313 -0.96 -12.12 -12.35
C LEU A 313 -2.06 -13.16 -12.07
N VAL A 314 -2.35 -13.43 -10.79
CA VAL A 314 -3.46 -14.31 -10.41
C VAL A 314 -4.80 -13.69 -10.79
N ASP A 315 -4.97 -12.39 -10.61
CA ASP A 315 -6.16 -11.63 -11.01
C ASP A 315 -6.49 -11.87 -12.49
N THR A 316 -5.53 -11.70 -13.38
CA THR A 316 -5.74 -11.92 -14.82
C THR A 316 -6.13 -13.35 -15.20
N MET A 317 -5.87 -14.34 -14.34
CA MET A 317 -6.16 -15.75 -14.59
C MET A 317 -7.48 -16.22 -14.01
N VAL A 318 -7.96 -15.59 -12.94
CA VAL A 318 -9.08 -16.14 -12.16
C VAL A 318 -10.25 -15.20 -11.96
N SER A 319 -10.07 -13.91 -12.21
CA SER A 319 -11.15 -12.93 -12.01
C SER A 319 -12.30 -13.15 -12.97
N ARG A 320 -13.48 -13.07 -12.41
CA ARG A 320 -14.74 -13.04 -13.18
C ARG A 320 -15.07 -11.59 -13.54
N ASP A 321 -15.38 -11.38 -14.79
CA ASP A 321 -15.87 -10.09 -15.23
C ASP A 321 -17.23 -9.77 -14.59
N VAL A 322 -17.41 -8.50 -14.26
CA VAL A 322 -18.68 -7.95 -13.77
C VAL A 322 -19.26 -7.09 -14.88
N ALA A 323 -20.53 -7.32 -15.25
CA ALA A 323 -21.21 -6.50 -16.22
C ALA A 323 -21.46 -5.09 -15.68
N ILE A 324 -21.50 -4.09 -16.56
CA ILE A 324 -21.74 -2.69 -16.18
C ILE A 324 -23.13 -2.51 -15.57
N ASP A 325 -24.11 -3.24 -16.10
CA ASP A 325 -25.52 -3.24 -15.69
C ASP A 325 -25.84 -4.27 -14.59
N ALA A 326 -24.81 -4.93 -14.02
CA ALA A 326 -25.00 -5.92 -12.97
C ALA A 326 -25.71 -5.32 -11.75
N THR A 327 -26.57 -6.11 -11.15
CA THR A 327 -27.28 -5.75 -9.92
C THR A 327 -26.32 -5.62 -8.72
N PHE A 328 -26.81 -5.03 -7.65
CA PHE A 328 -26.05 -4.92 -6.38
C PHE A 328 -25.54 -6.27 -5.89
N LEU A 329 -26.39 -7.31 -5.91
CA LEU A 329 -26.02 -8.63 -5.43
C LEU A 329 -24.98 -9.29 -6.33
N GLU A 330 -25.17 -9.26 -7.65
CA GLU A 330 -24.24 -9.84 -8.61
C GLU A 330 -22.86 -9.18 -8.52
N THR A 331 -22.82 -7.86 -8.50
CA THR A 331 -21.57 -7.10 -8.35
C THR A 331 -20.87 -7.46 -7.05
N THR A 332 -21.59 -7.42 -5.93
CA THR A 332 -21.01 -7.68 -4.59
C THR A 332 -20.49 -9.11 -4.49
N LEU A 333 -21.28 -10.12 -4.93
CA LEU A 333 -20.86 -11.52 -4.89
C LEU A 333 -19.66 -11.79 -5.79
N SER A 334 -19.62 -11.21 -6.99
CA SER A 334 -18.50 -11.34 -7.91
C SER A 334 -17.22 -10.71 -7.35
N LEU A 335 -17.32 -9.51 -6.76
CA LEU A 335 -16.18 -8.87 -6.09
C LEU A 335 -15.67 -9.71 -4.91
N LEU A 336 -16.56 -10.19 -4.05
CA LEU A 336 -16.18 -11.03 -2.91
C LEU A 336 -15.53 -12.34 -3.38
N PHE A 337 -16.09 -12.98 -4.41
CA PHE A 337 -15.48 -14.17 -5.01
C PHE A 337 -14.07 -13.87 -5.53
N ASN A 338 -13.90 -12.80 -6.33
CA ASN A 338 -12.60 -12.42 -6.88
C ASN A 338 -11.59 -12.14 -5.77
N ILE A 339 -11.97 -11.37 -4.74
CA ILE A 339 -11.10 -11.07 -3.59
C ILE A 339 -10.62 -12.35 -2.92
N VAL A 340 -11.54 -13.26 -2.58
CA VAL A 340 -11.22 -14.51 -1.89
C VAL A 340 -10.38 -15.42 -2.79
N ALA A 341 -10.73 -15.55 -4.07
CA ALA A 341 -10.02 -16.39 -5.02
C ALA A 341 -8.59 -15.89 -5.23
N ILE A 342 -8.40 -14.60 -5.55
CA ILE A 342 -7.07 -14.02 -5.79
C ILE A 342 -6.21 -14.13 -4.55
N PHE A 343 -6.74 -13.76 -3.38
CA PHE A 343 -5.99 -13.85 -2.13
C PHE A 343 -5.58 -15.29 -1.81
N SER A 344 -6.52 -16.24 -1.87
CA SER A 344 -6.27 -17.64 -1.51
C SER A 344 -5.30 -18.30 -2.48
N ILE A 345 -5.49 -18.12 -3.78
CA ILE A 345 -4.62 -18.69 -4.82
C ILE A 345 -3.23 -18.08 -4.71
N SER A 346 -3.11 -16.75 -4.57
CA SER A 346 -1.83 -16.08 -4.37
C SER A 346 -1.10 -16.61 -3.13
N TYR A 347 -1.80 -16.79 -2.02
CA TYR A 347 -1.22 -17.36 -0.80
C TYR A 347 -0.73 -18.80 -1.00
N ILE A 348 -1.54 -19.66 -1.65
CA ILE A 348 -1.17 -21.05 -1.94
C ILE A 348 0.07 -21.09 -2.85
N VAL A 349 0.07 -20.33 -3.95
CA VAL A 349 1.20 -20.27 -4.89
C VAL A 349 2.48 -19.80 -4.18
N VAL A 350 2.38 -18.77 -3.33
CA VAL A 350 3.50 -18.34 -2.50
C VAL A 350 4.00 -19.45 -1.60
N LYS A 351 3.12 -20.22 -0.96
CA LYS A 351 3.52 -21.36 -0.12
C LYS A 351 4.20 -22.48 -0.89
N VAL A 352 3.73 -22.77 -2.09
CA VAL A 352 4.37 -23.75 -2.97
C VAL A 352 5.77 -23.30 -3.38
N PHE A 353 5.92 -22.05 -3.83
CA PHE A 353 7.24 -21.52 -4.22
C PHE A 353 8.21 -21.44 -3.04
N ASN A 354 7.72 -21.25 -1.82
CA ASN A 354 8.56 -21.22 -0.62
C ASN A 354 9.12 -22.59 -0.21
N LEU A 355 8.72 -23.67 -0.86
CA LEU A 355 9.37 -24.99 -0.69
C LEU A 355 10.79 -25.01 -1.27
N ASN A 356 11.10 -24.11 -2.21
CA ASN A 356 12.42 -23.97 -2.80
C ASN A 356 13.05 -22.63 -2.44
N ARG A 357 14.17 -22.67 -1.71
CA ARG A 357 14.88 -21.45 -1.24
C ARG A 357 15.38 -20.55 -2.36
N TRP A 358 15.81 -21.11 -3.49
CA TRP A 358 16.27 -20.34 -4.63
C TRP A 358 15.11 -19.58 -5.30
N VAL A 359 14.00 -20.28 -5.51
CA VAL A 359 12.77 -19.67 -6.04
C VAL A 359 12.29 -18.54 -5.12
N THR A 360 12.23 -18.80 -3.81
CA THR A 360 11.84 -17.80 -2.81
C THR A 360 12.76 -16.58 -2.85
N HIS A 361 14.07 -16.78 -3.01
CA HIS A 361 15.02 -15.67 -3.07
C HIS A 361 14.84 -14.82 -4.31
N ILE A 362 14.66 -15.44 -5.47
CA ILE A 362 14.51 -14.75 -6.76
C ILE A 362 13.15 -14.05 -6.84
N LEU A 363 12.06 -14.75 -6.52
CA LEU A 363 10.71 -14.20 -6.66
C LEU A 363 10.33 -13.26 -5.51
N PHE A 364 10.80 -13.52 -4.29
CA PHE A 364 10.29 -12.84 -3.08
C PHE A 364 11.40 -12.26 -2.18
N GLY A 365 12.65 -12.23 -2.64
CA GLY A 365 13.77 -11.71 -1.88
C GLY A 365 14.07 -12.50 -0.59
N GLY A 366 13.74 -13.79 -0.56
CA GLY A 366 13.88 -14.64 0.63
C GLY A 366 12.83 -14.37 1.73
N ARG A 367 11.72 -13.73 1.40
CA ARG A 367 10.61 -13.38 2.30
C ARG A 367 9.37 -14.23 1.94
N GLY A 368 9.21 -15.35 2.59
CA GLY A 368 8.07 -16.21 2.30
C GLY A 368 7.64 -17.08 3.48
#